data_3b053760bcc2f96488b8d147d997f0a0
#
_entry.id   3b053760bcc2f96488b8d147d997f0a0
#
_cell.length_a   1.000
_cell.length_b   1.000
_cell.length_c   1.000
_cell.angle_alpha   90.00
_cell.angle_beta   90.00
_cell.angle_gamma   90.00
#
_symmetry.space_group_name_H-M   'P 1'
#
loop_
_entity.id
_entity.type
_entity.pdbx_description
1 polymer ?
#
loop_
_entity_poly.entity_id
_entity_poly.type
_entity_poly.pdbx_seq_one_letter_code
_entity_poly.pdbx_strand_id
1 'polypeptide(L)'
;MYNVIDLFAGAGGLSLGFEMTKKFNMVAFVEKNDNAAKTYLENHPSVKRYCDIKRLDFQDILNSVDKIDVVIGGPPCQGFSNANRQKRKIINGNNELVKLYVDAIDKLKPNVFVMENVKTISSNKHSFYLTKK
;
A
#
# COMPACT_ATOMS: atom_id res chain seq x y z
N MET A 1 0.63 -17.70 11.65
CA MET A 1 -0.05 -16.45 11.22
C MET A 1 0.49 -16.08 9.84
N TYR A 2 -0.31 -15.40 9.03
CA TYR A 2 0.11 -14.93 7.71
C TYR A 2 0.85 -13.61 7.82
N ASN A 3 2.03 -13.50 7.22
CA ASN A 3 2.84 -12.29 7.21
C ASN A 3 2.27 -11.25 6.24
N VAL A 4 2.06 -10.04 6.72
CA VAL A 4 1.42 -8.94 5.99
C VAL A 4 2.35 -7.74 5.95
N ILE A 5 2.39 -7.07 4.80
CA ILE A 5 2.93 -5.72 4.66
C ILE A 5 1.82 -4.74 4.24
N ASP A 6 1.79 -3.57 4.88
CA ASP A 6 0.84 -2.50 4.56
C ASP A 6 1.55 -1.37 3.79
N LEU A 7 1.17 -1.18 2.53
CA LEU A 7 1.72 -0.15 1.66
C LEU A 7 0.78 1.07 1.63
N PHE A 8 1.33 2.25 1.87
CA PHE A 8 0.54 3.49 2.03
C PHE A 8 -0.39 3.42 3.25
N ALA A 9 0.16 2.96 4.38
CA ALA A 9 -0.59 2.51 5.54
C ALA A 9 -1.39 3.59 6.28
N GLY A 10 -1.05 4.88 6.09
CA GLY A 10 -1.70 5.95 6.85
C GLY A 10 -1.52 5.74 8.35
N ALA A 11 -2.61 5.88 9.10
CA ALA A 11 -2.64 5.65 10.55
C ALA A 11 -2.84 4.18 10.95
N GLY A 12 -2.92 3.24 9.98
CA GLY A 12 -2.98 1.80 10.25
C GLY A 12 -4.40 1.21 10.38
N GLY A 13 -5.43 1.90 9.90
CA GLY A 13 -6.81 1.40 10.03
C GLY A 13 -7.04 0.06 9.32
N LEU A 14 -6.44 -0.13 8.14
CA LEU A 14 -6.53 -1.40 7.41
C LEU A 14 -5.78 -2.52 8.15
N SER A 15 -4.55 -2.24 8.58
CA SER A 15 -3.73 -3.15 9.39
C SER A 15 -4.45 -3.61 10.66
N LEU A 16 -5.08 -2.69 11.38
CA LEU A 16 -5.85 -3.01 12.59
C LEU A 16 -6.97 -4.00 12.29
N GLY A 17 -7.70 -3.81 11.19
CA GLY A 17 -8.75 -4.73 10.78
C GLY A 17 -8.25 -6.16 10.53
N PHE A 18 -7.08 -6.30 9.93
CA PHE A 18 -6.44 -7.61 9.73
C PHE A 18 -5.99 -8.23 11.06
N GLU A 19 -5.33 -7.48 11.93
CA GLU A 19 -4.84 -7.98 13.24
C GLU A 19 -5.96 -8.41 14.17
N MET A 20 -7.11 -7.72 14.17
CA MET A 20 -8.28 -8.10 14.96
C MET A 20 -8.75 -9.53 14.70
N THR A 21 -8.49 -10.08 13.53
CA THR A 21 -8.81 -11.49 13.22
C THR A 21 -7.89 -12.50 13.90
N LYS A 22 -6.75 -12.06 14.46
CA LYS A 22 -5.70 -12.89 15.10
C LYS A 22 -5.06 -13.93 14.17
N LYS A 23 -5.21 -13.76 12.86
CA LYS A 23 -4.65 -14.66 11.83
C LYS A 23 -3.47 -14.05 11.10
N PHE A 24 -3.29 -12.74 11.20
CA PHE A 24 -2.30 -11.97 10.44
C PHE A 24 -1.28 -11.34 11.39
N ASN A 25 -0.04 -11.30 10.91
CA ASN A 25 1.11 -10.69 11.58
C ASN A 25 1.62 -9.53 10.71
N MET A 26 1.49 -8.29 11.20
CA MET A 26 2.04 -7.13 10.50
C MET A 26 3.56 -7.15 10.64
N VAL A 27 4.26 -7.36 9.53
CA VAL A 27 5.74 -7.42 9.48
C VAL A 27 6.32 -6.03 9.30
N ALA A 28 5.75 -5.28 8.37
CA ALA A 28 6.22 -3.95 8.01
C ALA A 28 5.09 -3.09 7.48
N PHE A 29 5.31 -1.78 7.51
CA PHE A 29 4.45 -0.82 6.82
C PHE A 29 5.25 0.27 6.11
N VAL A 30 4.66 0.84 5.06
CA VAL A 30 5.22 1.96 4.31
C VAL A 30 4.32 3.16 4.45
N GLU A 31 4.81 4.22 5.08
CA GLU A 31 4.09 5.49 5.22
C GLU A 31 5.07 6.66 5.22
N LYS A 32 4.86 7.59 4.28
CA LYS A 32 5.71 8.76 4.08
C LYS A 32 5.43 9.88 5.07
N ASN A 33 4.15 10.03 5.48
CA ASN A 33 3.75 11.07 6.43
C ASN A 33 4.13 10.68 7.85
N ASP A 34 4.98 11.48 8.49
CA ASP A 34 5.51 11.19 9.82
C ASP A 34 4.43 11.18 10.91
N ASN A 35 3.42 12.06 10.82
CA ASN A 35 2.34 12.10 11.79
C ASN A 35 1.45 10.85 11.70
N ALA A 36 1.11 10.43 10.48
CA ALA A 36 0.36 9.20 10.25
C ALA A 36 1.15 7.97 10.73
N ALA A 37 2.44 7.91 10.40
CA ALA A 37 3.32 6.82 10.83
C ALA A 37 3.49 6.76 12.35
N LYS A 38 3.51 7.92 13.04
CA LYS A 38 3.53 7.97 14.50
C LYS A 38 2.27 7.35 15.09
N THR A 39 1.09 7.71 14.58
CA THR A 39 -0.18 7.11 14.99
C THR A 39 -0.21 5.61 14.72
N TYR A 40 0.32 5.18 13.57
CA TYR A 40 0.47 3.75 13.26
C TYR A 40 1.29 3.04 14.35
N LEU A 41 2.47 3.56 14.69
CA LEU A 41 3.36 2.95 15.67
C LEU A 41 2.81 2.98 17.11
N GLU A 42 1.94 3.92 17.46
CA GLU A 42 1.24 3.92 18.75
C GLU A 42 0.33 2.69 18.90
N ASN A 43 -0.27 2.21 17.79
CA ASN A 43 -1.14 1.03 17.79
C ASN A 43 -0.37 -0.27 17.47
N HIS A 44 0.76 -0.17 16.75
CA HIS A 44 1.55 -1.30 16.27
C HIS A 44 3.05 -1.08 16.57
N PRO A 45 3.48 -1.03 17.85
CA PRO A 45 4.81 -0.55 18.24
C PRO A 45 5.98 -1.42 17.77
N SER A 46 5.74 -2.68 17.44
CA SER A 46 6.79 -3.62 16.99
C SER A 46 6.91 -3.73 15.47
N VAL A 47 6.04 -3.05 14.70
CA VAL A 47 6.03 -3.15 13.25
C VAL A 47 7.08 -2.25 12.63
N LYS A 48 7.90 -2.77 11.71
CA LYS A 48 8.96 -2.03 11.06
C LYS A 48 8.41 -1.02 10.07
N ARG A 49 8.83 0.26 10.21
CA ARG A 49 8.48 1.33 9.28
C ARG A 49 9.48 1.46 8.15
N TYR A 50 8.96 1.66 6.93
CA TYR A 50 9.68 2.21 5.78
C TYR A 50 9.03 3.54 5.35
N CYS A 51 9.85 4.57 5.11
CA CYS A 51 9.33 5.93 4.88
C CYS A 51 8.82 6.16 3.46
N ASP A 52 9.39 5.53 2.45
CA ASP A 52 9.06 5.80 1.05
C ASP A 52 9.10 4.52 0.22
N ILE A 53 7.99 4.22 -0.44
CA ILE A 53 7.87 3.04 -1.33
C ILE A 53 8.88 3.07 -2.49
N LYS A 54 9.31 4.26 -2.93
CA LYS A 54 10.33 4.41 -3.99
C LYS A 54 11.70 3.92 -3.56
N ARG A 55 11.96 3.90 -2.24
CA ARG A 55 13.23 3.49 -1.63
C ARG A 55 13.09 2.23 -0.82
N LEU A 56 12.00 1.49 -1.01
CA LEU A 56 11.73 0.28 -0.26
C LEU A 56 12.75 -0.80 -0.59
N ASP A 57 13.47 -1.24 0.44
CA ASP A 57 14.38 -2.38 0.35
C ASP A 57 13.59 -3.68 0.55
N PHE A 58 13.23 -4.30 -0.56
CA PHE A 58 12.48 -5.56 -0.55
C PHE A 58 13.31 -6.71 0.01
N GLN A 59 14.64 -6.68 -0.17
CA GLN A 59 15.51 -7.72 0.37
C GLN A 59 15.57 -7.65 1.90
N ASP A 60 15.61 -6.46 2.46
CA ASP A 60 15.57 -6.26 3.91
C ASP A 60 14.26 -6.79 4.52
N ILE A 61 13.13 -6.63 3.83
CA ILE A 61 11.86 -7.23 4.25
C ILE A 61 11.92 -8.75 4.20
N LEU A 62 12.37 -9.32 3.08
CA LEU A 62 12.43 -10.77 2.88
C LEU A 62 13.47 -11.44 3.78
N ASN A 63 14.50 -10.72 4.23
CA ASN A 63 15.46 -11.23 5.21
C ASN A 63 14.88 -11.30 6.63
N SER A 64 13.83 -10.54 6.92
CA SER A 64 13.20 -10.51 8.25
C SER A 64 12.14 -11.60 8.45
N VAL A 65 11.63 -12.19 7.35
CA VAL A 65 10.61 -13.24 7.36
C VAL A 65 10.81 -14.19 6.17
N ASP A 66 10.38 -15.42 6.30
CA ASP A 66 10.52 -16.42 5.22
C ASP A 66 9.79 -16.00 3.94
N LYS A 67 8.62 -15.37 4.10
CA LYS A 67 7.81 -14.85 2.99
C LYS A 67 6.81 -13.80 3.46
N ILE A 68 6.33 -12.99 2.53
CA ILE A 68 5.13 -12.18 2.69
C ILE A 68 3.94 -12.94 2.09
N ASP A 69 2.92 -13.19 2.91
CA ASP A 69 1.72 -13.89 2.45
C ASP A 69 0.70 -12.93 1.84
N VAL A 70 0.59 -11.72 2.40
CA VAL A 70 -0.41 -10.73 2.00
C VAL A 70 0.23 -9.35 1.86
N VAL A 71 -0.08 -8.67 0.78
CA VAL A 71 0.18 -7.24 0.60
C VAL A 71 -1.14 -6.49 0.69
N ILE A 72 -1.25 -5.56 1.62
CA ILE A 72 -2.41 -4.67 1.72
C ILE A 72 -1.99 -3.24 1.45
N GLY A 73 -2.93 -2.34 1.15
CA GLY A 73 -2.63 -0.92 1.06
C GLY A 73 -3.62 -0.09 0.27
N GLY A 74 -3.59 1.21 0.52
CA GLY A 74 -4.43 2.20 -0.14
C GLY A 74 -3.60 3.27 -0.87
N PRO A 75 -3.08 2.98 -2.08
CA PRO A 75 -2.33 4.00 -2.82
C PRO A 75 -3.20 5.24 -3.09
N PRO A 76 -2.69 6.47 -2.78
CA PRO A 76 -3.47 7.69 -2.93
C PRO A 76 -3.97 7.92 -4.36
N CYS A 77 -5.25 8.24 -4.50
CA CYS A 77 -5.92 8.53 -5.77
C CYS A 77 -6.07 10.02 -6.09
N GLN A 78 -5.04 10.82 -5.91
CA GLN A 78 -5.14 12.27 -6.11
C GLN A 78 -5.54 12.72 -7.55
N GLY A 79 -5.38 11.88 -8.56
CA GLY A 79 -5.79 12.15 -9.95
C GLY A 79 -7.18 11.60 -10.33
N PHE A 80 -7.76 10.72 -9.53
CA PHE A 80 -9.04 10.06 -9.81
C PHE A 80 -10.23 10.68 -9.05
N SER A 81 -9.97 11.60 -8.13
CA SER A 81 -11.00 12.30 -7.38
C SER A 81 -11.72 13.33 -8.26
N ASN A 82 -13.06 13.28 -8.26
CA ASN A 82 -13.92 14.25 -8.96
C ASN A 82 -13.73 15.70 -8.49
N ALA A 83 -13.14 15.93 -7.33
CA ALA A 83 -12.86 17.25 -6.78
C ALA A 83 -11.75 18.01 -7.53
N ASN A 84 -10.93 17.35 -8.35
CA ASN A 84 -9.76 17.93 -9.02
C ASN A 84 -9.91 18.03 -10.55
N ARG A 85 -11.11 18.40 -11.05
CA ARG A 85 -11.38 18.55 -12.50
C ARG A 85 -10.52 19.59 -13.22
N GLN A 86 -9.80 20.46 -12.51
CA GLN A 86 -9.10 21.61 -13.13
C GLN A 86 -7.63 21.35 -13.52
N LYS A 87 -7.01 20.20 -13.17
CA LYS A 87 -5.59 19.96 -13.46
C LYS A 87 -5.35 18.63 -14.18
N ARG A 88 -5.70 18.57 -15.48
CA ARG A 88 -5.43 17.41 -16.37
C ARG A 88 -3.95 17.00 -16.48
N LYS A 89 -2.99 17.81 -16.01
CA LYS A 89 -1.56 17.47 -15.99
C LYS A 89 -1.12 16.60 -14.80
N ILE A 90 -1.95 16.45 -13.76
CA ILE A 90 -1.61 15.68 -12.53
C ILE A 90 -1.90 14.18 -12.69
N ILE A 91 -2.62 13.77 -13.75
CA ILE A 91 -2.99 12.37 -13.99
C ILE A 91 -1.76 11.44 -14.11
N ASN A 92 -0.62 11.94 -14.58
CA ASN A 92 0.58 11.12 -14.79
C ASN A 92 1.32 10.75 -13.48
N GLY A 93 1.31 11.63 -12.46
CA GLY A 93 2.03 11.40 -11.19
C GLY A 93 1.35 10.41 -10.24
N ASN A 94 0.02 10.30 -10.32
CA ASN A 94 -0.76 9.46 -9.39
C ASN A 94 -0.87 8.00 -9.84
N ASN A 95 -0.69 7.76 -11.13
CA ASN A 95 -0.54 6.41 -11.67
C ASN A 95 0.79 5.78 -11.24
N GLU A 96 1.80 6.59 -10.93
CA GLU A 96 3.07 6.11 -10.42
C GLU A 96 2.91 5.36 -9.09
N LEU A 97 2.08 5.84 -8.16
CA LEU A 97 1.89 5.19 -6.86
C LEU A 97 1.18 3.83 -6.98
N VAL A 98 0.18 3.74 -7.86
CA VAL A 98 -0.46 2.45 -8.19
C VAL A 98 0.54 1.50 -8.85
N LYS A 99 1.38 2.02 -9.77
CA LYS A 99 2.44 1.23 -10.39
C LYS A 99 3.43 0.70 -9.35
N LEU A 100 3.87 1.54 -8.42
CA LEU A 100 4.78 1.13 -7.34
C LEU A 100 4.15 0.06 -6.43
N TYR A 101 2.83 0.14 -6.20
CA TYR A 101 2.10 -0.92 -5.49
C TYR A 101 2.15 -2.25 -6.25
N VAL A 102 1.90 -2.23 -7.57
CA VAL A 102 1.98 -3.43 -8.43
C VAL A 102 3.41 -3.96 -8.50
N ASP A 103 4.41 -3.08 -8.64
CA ASP A 103 5.83 -3.46 -8.64
C ASP A 103 6.23 -4.14 -7.31
N ALA A 104 5.65 -3.70 -6.18
CA ALA A 104 5.87 -4.34 -4.89
C ALA A 104 5.26 -5.75 -4.83
N ILE A 105 4.06 -5.95 -5.39
CA ILE A 105 3.45 -7.28 -5.52
C ILE A 105 4.35 -8.22 -6.34
N ASP A 106 4.87 -7.74 -7.46
CA ASP A 106 5.74 -8.54 -8.33
C ASP A 106 7.05 -8.97 -7.64
N LYS A 107 7.59 -8.10 -6.75
CA LYS A 107 8.83 -8.39 -6.00
C LYS A 107 8.59 -9.27 -4.78
N LEU A 108 7.52 -9.03 -4.04
CA LEU A 108 7.20 -9.77 -2.82
C LEU A 108 6.49 -11.10 -3.08
N LYS A 109 5.85 -11.25 -4.26
CA LYS A 109 5.10 -12.46 -4.69
C LYS A 109 4.16 -13.00 -3.62
N PRO A 110 3.27 -12.18 -3.03
CA PRO A 110 2.35 -12.63 -2.01
C PRO A 110 1.32 -13.61 -2.57
N ASN A 111 0.71 -14.42 -1.70
CA ASN A 111 -0.40 -15.28 -2.09
C ASN A 111 -1.67 -14.48 -2.42
N VAL A 112 -1.86 -13.34 -1.72
CA VAL A 112 -3.02 -12.45 -1.86
C VAL A 112 -2.59 -11.00 -1.73
N PHE A 113 -3.26 -10.12 -2.44
CA PHE A 113 -3.17 -8.68 -2.18
C PHE A 113 -4.56 -8.04 -2.06
N VAL A 114 -4.63 -6.97 -1.28
CA VAL A 114 -5.84 -6.16 -1.09
C VAL A 114 -5.49 -4.70 -1.31
N MET A 115 -6.02 -4.11 -2.37
CA MET A 115 -5.84 -2.69 -2.68
C MET A 115 -7.14 -1.94 -2.40
N GLU A 116 -7.12 -1.07 -1.41
CA GLU A 116 -8.20 -0.13 -1.13
C GLU A 116 -8.05 1.10 -2.05
N ASN A 117 -9.15 1.54 -2.63
CA ASN A 117 -9.14 2.76 -3.42
C ASN A 117 -10.56 3.31 -3.63
N VAL A 118 -10.66 4.55 -4.14
CA VAL A 118 -11.95 5.16 -4.44
C VAL A 118 -12.62 4.49 -5.64
N LYS A 119 -13.97 4.41 -5.64
CA LYS A 119 -14.78 3.75 -6.67
C LYS A 119 -14.41 4.16 -8.12
N THR A 120 -13.97 5.41 -8.31
CA THR A 120 -13.62 5.93 -9.64
C THR A 120 -12.42 5.24 -10.28
N ILE A 121 -11.57 4.52 -9.55
CA ILE A 121 -10.44 3.76 -10.12
C ILE A 121 -10.92 2.65 -11.05
N SER A 122 -12.09 2.06 -10.79
CA SER A 122 -12.67 0.99 -11.61
C SER A 122 -13.46 1.50 -12.82
N SER A 123 -13.52 2.81 -13.07
CA SER A 123 -14.21 3.36 -14.24
C SER A 123 -13.47 3.00 -15.53
N ASN A 124 -14.22 2.81 -16.63
CA ASN A 124 -13.66 2.49 -17.96
C ASN A 124 -12.61 3.50 -18.44
N LYS A 125 -12.62 4.73 -17.93
CA LYS A 125 -11.61 5.76 -18.24
C LYS A 125 -10.21 5.43 -17.70
N HIS A 126 -10.13 4.52 -16.72
CA HIS A 126 -8.88 4.16 -16.03
C HIS A 126 -8.50 2.69 -16.22
N SER A 127 -9.36 1.89 -16.84
CA SER A 127 -9.15 0.43 -17.00
C SER A 127 -7.85 0.06 -17.71
N PHE A 128 -7.36 0.92 -18.62
CA PHE A 128 -6.17 0.62 -19.39
C PHE A 128 -4.87 0.59 -18.54
N TYR A 129 -4.86 1.21 -17.37
CA TYR A 129 -3.72 1.18 -16.45
C TYR A 129 -3.64 -0.13 -15.65
N LEU A 130 -4.76 -0.80 -15.48
CA LEU A 130 -4.86 -2.05 -14.72
C LEU A 130 -4.68 -3.30 -15.61
N THR A 131 -4.81 -3.14 -16.94
CA THR A 131 -4.78 -4.26 -17.90
C THR A 131 -3.49 -4.41 -18.68
N LYS A 132 -2.58 -3.46 -18.56
CA LYS A 132 -1.30 -3.51 -19.27
C LYS A 132 -0.29 -4.33 -18.46
N LYS A 133 -0.04 -5.54 -18.93
CA LYS A 133 1.14 -6.32 -18.55
C LYS A 133 2.41 -5.66 -19.07
#